data_c86c18cf400c2e1f4c2cb05f7c2d1021
#
_entry.id   c86c18cf400c2e1f4c2cb05f7c2d1021
#
_cell.length_a   1.000
_cell.length_b   1.000
_cell.length_c   1.000
_cell.angle_alpha   90.00
_cell.angle_beta   90.00
_cell.angle_gamma   90.00
#
_symmetry.space_group_name_H-M   'P 1'
#
loop_
_entity.id
_entity.type
_entity.pdbx_description
1 polymer ?
#
loop_
_entity_poly.entity_id
_entity_poly.type
_entity_poly.pdbx_seq_one_letter_code
_entity_poly.pdbx_strand_id
1 'polypeptide(L)'
;FVIHYNMPKNMESYYQEAGRAGRDGEAADCILLYNGQDVRTAEFLIEHSHENEDESMDEKTRRQLIERDMERLKQMTFYATTTDCRRRYILNYFGEKAPLCCGHCGNCDTNFEEVDATMDARKILSCVYRLDERRLHFGKTVVAAVLTGSKSEQINRFHLDTLSTYNIMHEQTAVRVRQLIDVLLERGLLTADPERYNALFLTQTGNALMRGRGELR
;
A
#
# COMPACT_ATOMS: atom_id res chain seq x y z
N PHE A 1 15.66 20.06 12.69
CA PHE A 1 14.73 19.21 11.92
C PHE A 1 15.45 18.30 10.92
N VAL A 2 14.81 17.20 10.54
CA VAL A 2 15.24 16.32 9.45
C VAL A 2 14.07 16.14 8.49
N ILE A 3 14.31 16.27 7.18
CA ILE A 3 13.33 16.04 6.13
C ILE A 3 13.83 14.91 5.25
N HIS A 4 13.06 13.80 5.21
CA HIS A 4 13.25 12.74 4.24
C HIS A 4 12.45 13.07 2.99
N TYR A 5 13.12 13.48 1.93
CA TYR A 5 12.48 13.79 0.65
C TYR A 5 11.99 12.52 -0.06
N ASN A 6 12.76 11.45 0.04
CA ASN A 6 12.37 10.12 -0.40
C ASN A 6 12.23 9.19 0.81
N MET A 7 11.37 8.20 0.72
CA MET A 7 11.21 7.20 1.76
C MET A 7 12.48 6.35 1.91
N PRO A 8 13.07 6.23 3.10
CA PRO A 8 14.15 5.29 3.36
C PRO A 8 13.73 3.84 3.08
N LYS A 9 14.66 2.99 2.68
CA LYS A 9 14.36 1.59 2.31
C LYS A 9 13.99 0.67 3.48
N ASN A 10 14.28 1.08 4.73
CA ASN A 10 13.95 0.32 5.94
C ASN A 10 13.87 1.23 7.18
N MET A 11 13.31 0.68 8.26
CA MET A 11 13.11 1.37 9.53
C MET A 11 14.43 1.76 10.23
N GLU A 12 15.46 0.94 10.09
CA GLU A 12 16.77 1.19 10.71
C GLU A 12 17.43 2.43 10.10
N SER A 13 17.43 2.53 8.78
CA SER A 13 17.94 3.72 8.06
C SER A 13 17.14 4.97 8.43
N TYR A 14 15.79 4.88 8.43
CA TYR A 14 14.94 5.98 8.87
C TYR A 14 15.27 6.43 10.29
N TYR A 15 15.38 5.51 11.24
CA TYR A 15 15.65 5.81 12.65
C TYR A 15 17.01 6.47 12.84
N GLN A 16 18.05 5.97 12.17
CA GLN A 16 19.40 6.55 12.23
C GLN A 16 19.45 7.96 11.64
N GLU A 17 18.74 8.20 10.55
CA GLU A 17 18.70 9.51 9.92
C GLU A 17 17.83 10.49 10.71
N ALA A 18 16.65 10.07 11.18
CA ALA A 18 15.77 10.86 12.05
C ALA A 18 16.44 11.21 13.38
N GLY A 19 17.24 10.29 13.95
CA GLY A 19 18.02 10.51 15.17
C GLY A 19 19.13 11.57 15.06
N ARG A 20 19.32 12.17 13.88
CA ARG A 20 20.21 13.34 13.70
C ARG A 20 19.53 14.64 14.12
N ALA A 21 18.19 14.67 14.19
CA ALA A 21 17.43 15.79 14.70
C ALA A 21 17.51 15.85 16.23
N GLY A 22 17.56 17.04 16.82
CA GLY A 22 17.52 17.26 18.28
C GLY A 22 18.73 16.74 19.05
N ARG A 23 19.92 16.64 18.42
CA ARG A 23 21.16 16.24 19.13
C ARG A 23 21.62 17.20 20.22
N ASP A 24 21.14 18.41 20.17
CA ASP A 24 21.33 19.47 21.16
C ASP A 24 20.39 19.32 22.37
N GLY A 25 19.50 18.33 22.35
CA GLY A 25 18.47 18.12 23.37
C GLY A 25 17.20 18.95 23.19
N GLU A 26 17.14 19.77 22.14
CA GLU A 26 15.97 20.57 21.80
C GLU A 26 14.95 19.76 21.02
N ALA A 27 13.67 20.18 21.09
CA ALA A 27 12.62 19.56 20.31
C ALA A 27 12.87 19.77 18.81
N ALA A 28 12.74 18.70 18.02
CA ALA A 28 13.00 18.76 16.59
C ALA A 28 12.00 17.92 15.80
N ASP A 29 11.62 18.42 14.62
CA ASP A 29 10.71 17.75 13.72
C ASP A 29 11.43 16.78 12.79
N CYS A 30 10.84 15.60 12.62
CA CYS A 30 11.22 14.63 11.58
C CYS A 30 10.07 14.49 10.60
N ILE A 31 10.28 14.97 9.38
CA ILE A 31 9.28 15.00 8.32
C ILE A 31 9.63 13.93 7.29
N LEU A 32 8.69 13.04 7.02
CA LEU A 32 8.80 12.05 5.96
C LEU A 32 7.81 12.39 4.85
N LEU A 33 8.32 12.72 3.66
CA LEU A 33 7.52 12.82 2.45
C LEU A 33 7.38 11.41 1.87
N TYR A 34 6.14 10.98 1.65
CA TYR A 34 5.83 9.64 1.16
C TYR A 34 5.09 9.71 -0.18
N ASN A 35 5.55 8.91 -1.11
CA ASN A 35 4.89 8.69 -2.39
C ASN A 35 4.98 7.18 -2.74
N GLY A 36 3.88 6.60 -3.23
CA GLY A 36 3.88 5.19 -3.67
C GLY A 36 4.91 4.86 -4.76
N GLN A 37 5.44 5.86 -5.47
CA GLN A 37 6.56 5.66 -6.40
C GLN A 37 7.87 5.33 -5.69
N ASP A 38 8.07 5.83 -4.46
CA ASP A 38 9.27 5.52 -3.67
C ASP A 38 9.36 4.03 -3.36
N VAL A 39 8.21 3.40 -3.05
CA VAL A 39 8.13 1.96 -2.82
C VAL A 39 8.58 1.18 -4.04
N ARG A 40 8.05 1.52 -5.22
CA ARG A 40 8.41 0.84 -6.48
C ARG A 40 9.89 1.01 -6.84
N THR A 41 10.43 2.20 -6.59
CA THR A 41 11.86 2.46 -6.79
C THR A 41 12.70 1.63 -5.83
N ALA A 42 12.28 1.53 -4.57
CA ALA A 42 12.98 0.72 -3.57
C ALA A 42 12.88 -0.78 -3.89
N GLU A 43 11.71 -1.29 -4.32
CA GLU A 43 11.53 -2.67 -4.79
C GLU A 43 12.49 -2.98 -5.93
N PHE A 44 12.50 -2.15 -6.97
CA PHE A 44 13.40 -2.30 -8.10
C PHE A 44 14.87 -2.33 -7.69
N LEU A 45 15.28 -1.43 -6.79
CA LEU A 45 16.65 -1.39 -6.29
C LEU A 45 17.02 -2.63 -5.47
N ILE A 46 16.09 -3.18 -4.67
CA ILE A 46 16.29 -4.40 -3.90
C ILE A 46 16.47 -5.60 -4.84
N GLU A 47 15.61 -5.74 -5.83
CA GLU A 47 15.68 -6.84 -6.81
C GLU A 47 17.01 -6.85 -7.57
N HIS A 48 17.56 -5.67 -7.91
CA HIS A 48 18.79 -5.54 -8.69
C HIS A 48 20.06 -5.30 -7.84
N SER A 49 19.94 -5.03 -6.54
CA SER A 49 21.09 -4.75 -5.68
C SER A 49 22.05 -5.94 -5.55
N HIS A 50 21.52 -7.14 -5.64
CA HIS A 50 22.26 -8.38 -5.47
C HIS A 50 22.72 -9.05 -6.80
N GLU A 51 22.45 -8.38 -7.94
CA GLU A 51 22.94 -8.88 -9.24
C GLU A 51 24.45 -8.64 -9.41
N ASN A 52 24.99 -7.61 -8.76
CA ASN A 52 26.40 -7.19 -8.86
C ASN A 52 27.25 -7.51 -7.64
N GLU A 53 26.65 -8.05 -6.56
CA GLU A 53 27.38 -8.42 -5.35
C GLU A 53 27.80 -9.90 -5.43
N ASP A 54 29.09 -10.13 -5.71
CA ASP A 54 29.79 -11.41 -5.66
C ASP A 54 29.22 -12.55 -6.57
N GLU A 55 29.92 -12.85 -7.64
CA GLU A 55 29.71 -14.05 -8.47
C GLU A 55 29.78 -15.37 -7.67
N SER A 56 30.19 -15.32 -6.39
CA SER A 56 30.33 -16.47 -5.48
C SER A 56 29.08 -16.76 -4.65
N MET A 57 28.07 -15.86 -4.64
CA MET A 57 26.86 -16.05 -3.82
C MET A 57 25.91 -17.05 -4.48
N ASP A 58 25.51 -18.07 -3.72
CA ASP A 58 24.52 -19.03 -4.20
C ASP A 58 23.13 -18.41 -4.34
N GLU A 59 22.37 -18.89 -5.32
CA GLU A 59 21.03 -18.42 -5.69
C GLU A 59 20.04 -18.42 -4.49
N LYS A 60 20.18 -19.40 -3.59
CA LYS A 60 19.33 -19.52 -2.40
C LYS A 60 19.58 -18.39 -1.42
N THR A 61 20.84 -18.09 -1.16
CA THR A 61 21.23 -16.98 -0.26
C THR A 61 20.78 -15.64 -0.83
N ARG A 62 20.93 -15.44 -2.15
CA ARG A 62 20.43 -14.23 -2.83
C ARG A 62 18.93 -14.04 -2.63
N ARG A 63 18.11 -15.06 -2.84
CA ARG A 63 16.66 -14.99 -2.62
C ARG A 63 16.31 -14.64 -1.19
N GLN A 64 16.98 -15.24 -0.21
CA GLN A 64 16.73 -14.95 1.20
C GLN A 64 17.06 -13.50 1.56
N LEU A 65 18.11 -12.91 0.97
CA LEU A 65 18.45 -11.51 1.17
C LEU A 65 17.39 -10.58 0.57
N ILE A 66 16.94 -10.85 -0.66
CA ILE A 66 15.88 -10.11 -1.32
C ILE A 66 14.58 -10.18 -0.50
N GLU A 67 14.15 -11.37 -0.09
CA GLU A 67 12.95 -11.56 0.73
C GLU A 67 13.02 -10.77 2.05
N ARG A 68 14.17 -10.81 2.72
CA ARG A 68 14.41 -10.04 3.95
C ARG A 68 14.31 -8.53 3.72
N ASP A 69 14.92 -8.03 2.66
CA ASP A 69 14.96 -6.61 2.38
C ASP A 69 13.58 -6.10 1.88
N MET A 70 12.83 -6.95 1.17
CA MET A 70 11.41 -6.68 0.83
C MET A 70 10.53 -6.62 2.08
N GLU A 71 10.71 -7.52 3.06
CA GLU A 71 9.95 -7.45 4.31
C GLU A 71 10.29 -6.18 5.11
N ARG A 72 11.56 -5.76 5.14
CA ARG A 72 11.97 -4.49 5.76
C ARG A 72 11.36 -3.27 5.06
N LEU A 73 11.31 -3.28 3.73
CA LEU A 73 10.64 -2.23 2.94
C LEU A 73 9.15 -2.18 3.26
N LYS A 74 8.50 -3.32 3.39
CA LYS A 74 7.09 -3.42 3.77
C LYS A 74 6.82 -2.80 5.15
N GLN A 75 7.70 -3.06 6.14
CA GLN A 75 7.61 -2.44 7.47
C GLN A 75 7.76 -0.92 7.39
N MET A 76 8.68 -0.41 6.59
CA MET A 76 8.85 1.04 6.38
C MET A 76 7.66 1.66 5.66
N THR A 77 7.10 0.99 4.67
CA THR A 77 5.89 1.42 3.96
C THR A 77 4.70 1.50 4.92
N PHE A 78 4.53 0.48 5.76
CA PHE A 78 3.47 0.49 6.78
C PHE A 78 3.66 1.65 7.77
N TYR A 79 4.89 1.92 8.23
CA TYR A 79 5.17 3.08 9.07
C TYR A 79 4.80 4.40 8.39
N ALA A 80 5.07 4.54 7.09
CA ALA A 80 4.76 5.76 6.34
C ALA A 80 3.26 5.99 6.18
N THR A 81 2.46 4.91 6.08
CA THR A 81 1.03 4.97 5.77
C THR A 81 0.11 4.77 6.97
N THR A 82 0.64 4.26 8.11
CA THR A 82 -0.18 4.00 9.30
C THR A 82 -0.81 5.26 9.90
N THR A 83 -2.02 5.12 10.42
CA THR A 83 -2.70 6.12 11.26
C THR A 83 -2.42 5.94 12.75
N ASP A 84 -1.77 4.84 13.14
CA ASP A 84 -1.34 4.59 14.51
C ASP A 84 -0.24 5.54 14.96
N CYS A 85 0.00 5.62 16.28
CA CYS A 85 1.06 6.43 16.84
C CYS A 85 2.43 6.04 16.26
N ARG A 86 3.07 6.95 15.51
CA ARG A 86 4.35 6.71 14.83
C ARG A 86 5.47 6.36 15.80
N ARG A 87 5.54 7.04 16.96
CA ARG A 87 6.54 6.74 17.99
C ARG A 87 6.36 5.35 18.57
N ARG A 88 5.12 4.94 18.83
CA ARG A 88 4.80 3.58 19.28
C ARG A 88 5.25 2.54 18.25
N TYR A 89 5.00 2.81 16.98
CA TYR A 89 5.42 1.90 15.90
C TYR A 89 6.94 1.69 15.90
N ILE A 90 7.72 2.78 15.95
CA ILE A 90 9.18 2.73 16.02
C ILE A 90 9.65 1.92 17.23
N LEU A 91 9.16 2.23 18.43
CA LEU A 91 9.58 1.56 19.65
C LEU A 91 9.24 0.06 19.62
N ASN A 92 8.04 -0.30 19.17
CA ASN A 92 7.64 -1.70 19.02
C ASN A 92 8.49 -2.44 17.98
N TYR A 93 8.87 -1.79 16.88
CA TYR A 93 9.78 -2.34 15.88
C TYR A 93 11.13 -2.74 16.46
N PHE A 94 11.65 -1.93 17.38
CA PHE A 94 12.90 -2.22 18.10
C PHE A 94 12.72 -3.05 19.38
N GLY A 95 11.53 -3.61 19.61
CA GLY A 95 11.26 -4.52 20.73
C GLY A 95 10.91 -3.82 22.06
N GLU A 96 10.70 -2.51 22.05
CA GLU A 96 10.33 -1.74 23.22
C GLU A 96 8.80 -1.64 23.36
N LYS A 97 8.29 -1.74 24.60
CA LYS A 97 6.87 -1.48 24.89
C LYS A 97 6.61 0.01 24.96
N ALA A 98 5.62 0.47 24.19
CA ALA A 98 5.26 1.87 24.13
C ALA A 98 3.78 2.09 24.44
N PRO A 99 3.40 3.27 24.99
CA PRO A 99 2.01 3.64 25.18
C PRO A 99 1.27 3.75 23.82
N LEU A 100 -0.05 3.64 23.86
CA LEU A 100 -0.90 3.72 22.65
C LEU A 100 -0.75 5.04 21.89
N CYS A 101 -0.51 6.13 22.61
CA CYS A 101 -0.38 7.48 22.08
C CYS A 101 0.82 8.17 22.73
N CYS A 102 1.65 8.86 21.95
CA CYS A 102 2.79 9.63 22.47
C CYS A 102 2.46 11.11 22.71
N GLY A 103 1.36 11.63 22.13
CA GLY A 103 0.96 13.03 22.23
C GLY A 103 1.86 14.03 21.47
N HIS A 104 2.78 13.56 20.65
CA HIS A 104 3.80 14.42 19.99
C HIS A 104 4.10 14.05 18.54
N CYS A 105 3.43 13.09 17.96
CA CYS A 105 3.62 12.78 16.56
C CYS A 105 2.42 13.23 15.72
N GLY A 106 2.65 13.49 14.45
CA GLY A 106 1.59 13.98 13.57
C GLY A 106 0.31 13.15 13.60
N ASN A 107 0.40 11.82 13.79
CA ASN A 107 -0.80 10.99 13.91
C ASN A 107 -1.53 11.17 15.25
N CYS A 108 -0.81 11.45 16.35
CA CYS A 108 -1.45 11.74 17.63
C CYS A 108 -2.07 13.15 17.68
N ASP A 109 -1.50 14.08 16.91
CA ASP A 109 -1.98 15.46 16.83
C ASP A 109 -3.09 15.65 15.79
N THR A 110 -3.32 14.63 14.94
CA THR A 110 -4.35 14.68 13.90
C THR A 110 -5.61 13.95 14.38
N ASN A 111 -6.75 14.63 14.31
CA ASN A 111 -8.06 13.99 14.46
C ASN A 111 -8.41 13.30 13.13
N PHE A 112 -8.27 11.99 13.08
CA PHE A 112 -8.76 11.20 11.95
C PHE A 112 -10.27 11.01 12.09
N GLU A 113 -10.99 11.34 11.03
CA GLU A 113 -12.40 10.95 10.92
C GLU A 113 -12.48 9.54 10.32
N GLU A 114 -13.17 8.65 11.04
CA GLU A 114 -13.49 7.33 10.49
C GLU A 114 -14.55 7.51 9.41
N VAL A 115 -14.24 7.02 8.21
CA VAL A 115 -15.17 7.02 7.09
C VAL A 115 -15.60 5.59 6.80
N ASP A 116 -16.91 5.34 6.81
CA ASP A 116 -17.44 4.06 6.35
C ASP A 116 -17.24 3.90 4.85
N ALA A 117 -16.24 3.12 4.47
CA ALA A 117 -15.92 2.80 3.09
C ALA A 117 -16.49 1.44 2.64
N THR A 118 -17.36 0.83 3.44
CA THR A 118 -17.87 -0.53 3.21
C THR A 118 -18.56 -0.66 1.85
N MET A 119 -19.41 0.29 1.47
CA MET A 119 -20.11 0.24 0.19
C MET A 119 -19.18 0.43 -1.00
N ASP A 120 -18.21 1.34 -0.90
CA ASP A 120 -17.21 1.56 -1.95
C ASP A 120 -16.30 0.34 -2.09
N ALA A 121 -15.89 -0.26 -0.98
CA ALA A 121 -15.15 -1.53 -0.97
C ALA A 121 -15.93 -2.63 -1.68
N ARG A 122 -17.20 -2.82 -1.36
CA ARG A 122 -18.06 -3.84 -1.99
C ARG A 122 -18.23 -3.62 -3.49
N LYS A 123 -18.36 -2.37 -3.96
CA LYS A 123 -18.40 -2.03 -5.39
C LYS A 123 -17.09 -2.43 -6.09
N ILE A 124 -15.94 -2.12 -5.50
CA ILE A 124 -14.62 -2.47 -6.04
C ILE A 124 -14.44 -3.99 -6.08
N LEU A 125 -14.70 -4.68 -4.97
CA LEU A 125 -14.59 -6.14 -4.87
C LEU A 125 -15.54 -6.84 -5.87
N SER A 126 -16.76 -6.34 -6.02
CA SER A 126 -17.72 -6.85 -7.02
C SER A 126 -17.20 -6.67 -8.45
N CYS A 127 -16.53 -5.57 -8.76
CA CYS A 127 -15.92 -5.36 -10.07
C CYS A 127 -14.84 -6.40 -10.36
N VAL A 128 -13.93 -6.63 -9.42
CA VAL A 128 -12.88 -7.66 -9.54
C VAL A 128 -13.51 -9.05 -9.70
N TYR A 129 -14.55 -9.37 -8.92
CA TYR A 129 -15.29 -10.62 -9.04
C TYR A 129 -15.92 -10.80 -10.42
N ARG A 130 -16.58 -9.77 -10.97
CA ARG A 130 -17.22 -9.82 -12.30
C ARG A 130 -16.20 -9.95 -13.43
N LEU A 131 -15.03 -9.37 -13.28
CA LEU A 131 -13.93 -9.55 -14.22
C LEU A 131 -13.43 -11.01 -14.19
N ASP A 132 -13.25 -11.59 -13.00
CA ASP A 132 -12.82 -12.99 -12.83
C ASP A 132 -13.85 -13.99 -13.41
N GLU A 133 -15.17 -13.76 -13.26
CA GLU A 133 -16.21 -14.56 -13.92
C GLU A 133 -16.06 -14.61 -15.46
N ARG A 134 -15.51 -13.55 -16.06
CA ARG A 134 -15.21 -13.48 -17.49
C ARG A 134 -13.80 -13.97 -17.85
N ARG A 135 -13.04 -14.46 -16.85
CA ARG A 135 -11.62 -14.84 -17.00
C ARG A 135 -10.75 -13.67 -17.47
N LEU A 136 -11.13 -12.46 -17.10
CA LEU A 136 -10.41 -11.22 -17.37
C LEU A 136 -9.78 -10.72 -16.08
N HIS A 137 -8.47 -10.45 -16.10
CA HIS A 137 -7.74 -10.00 -14.93
C HIS A 137 -6.98 -8.74 -15.27
N PHE A 138 -7.22 -7.67 -14.51
CA PHE A 138 -6.62 -6.37 -14.74
C PHE A 138 -6.09 -5.75 -13.45
N GLY A 139 -5.10 -4.88 -13.58
CA GLY A 139 -4.57 -4.08 -12.49
C GLY A 139 -5.51 -2.93 -12.10
N LYS A 140 -5.17 -2.25 -11.00
CA LYS A 140 -5.99 -1.20 -10.38
C LYS A 140 -6.41 -0.05 -11.32
N THR A 141 -5.60 0.27 -12.33
CA THR A 141 -5.89 1.35 -13.27
C THR A 141 -7.12 1.02 -14.13
N VAL A 142 -7.21 -0.21 -14.63
CA VAL A 142 -8.35 -0.65 -15.46
C VAL A 142 -9.60 -0.85 -14.60
N VAL A 143 -9.46 -1.45 -13.42
CA VAL A 143 -10.58 -1.61 -12.47
C VAL A 143 -11.17 -0.24 -12.10
N ALA A 144 -10.33 0.75 -11.80
CA ALA A 144 -10.79 2.10 -11.53
C ALA A 144 -11.48 2.74 -12.76
N ALA A 145 -10.94 2.50 -13.96
CA ALA A 145 -11.54 2.99 -15.21
C ALA A 145 -12.93 2.38 -15.48
N VAL A 146 -13.13 1.09 -15.20
CA VAL A 146 -14.45 0.43 -15.28
C VAL A 146 -15.42 1.09 -14.31
N LEU A 147 -15.05 1.20 -13.04
CA LEU A 147 -15.90 1.71 -11.98
C LEU A 147 -16.31 3.17 -12.18
N THR A 148 -15.46 3.99 -12.77
CA THR A 148 -15.72 5.41 -13.04
C THR A 148 -16.30 5.70 -14.42
N GLY A 149 -16.56 4.66 -15.23
CA GLY A 149 -17.20 4.82 -16.54
C GLY A 149 -16.29 5.42 -17.62
N SER A 150 -15.00 5.13 -17.58
CA SER A 150 -14.05 5.55 -18.61
C SER A 150 -14.41 4.97 -19.98
N LYS A 151 -14.21 5.78 -21.03
CA LYS A 151 -14.37 5.41 -22.44
C LYS A 151 -13.03 5.10 -23.12
N SER A 152 -12.04 4.63 -22.37
CA SER A 152 -10.72 4.31 -22.91
C SER A 152 -10.79 3.17 -23.94
N GLU A 153 -9.80 3.11 -24.83
CA GLU A 153 -9.70 2.06 -25.85
C GLU A 153 -9.71 0.65 -25.22
N GLN A 154 -9.10 0.49 -24.06
CA GLN A 154 -9.04 -0.78 -23.34
C GLN A 154 -10.44 -1.24 -22.85
N ILE A 155 -11.30 -0.30 -22.39
CA ILE A 155 -12.68 -0.59 -22.01
C ILE A 155 -13.45 -1.12 -23.22
N ASN A 156 -13.34 -0.45 -24.37
CA ASN A 156 -14.02 -0.83 -25.59
C ASN A 156 -13.52 -2.17 -26.16
N ARG A 157 -12.20 -2.37 -26.16
CA ARG A 157 -11.54 -3.59 -26.68
C ARG A 157 -11.98 -4.85 -25.96
N PHE A 158 -12.18 -4.80 -24.64
CA PHE A 158 -12.58 -5.94 -23.83
C PHE A 158 -14.07 -5.92 -23.45
N HIS A 159 -14.86 -5.02 -24.02
CA HIS A 159 -16.29 -4.85 -23.75
C HIS A 159 -16.61 -4.73 -22.25
N LEU A 160 -15.76 -4.00 -21.51
CA LEU A 160 -15.90 -3.83 -20.07
C LEU A 160 -17.06 -2.89 -19.69
N ASP A 161 -17.53 -2.09 -20.62
CA ASP A 161 -18.74 -1.26 -20.52
C ASP A 161 -20.04 -2.08 -20.37
N THR A 162 -20.00 -3.37 -20.68
CA THR A 162 -21.13 -4.30 -20.49
C THR A 162 -21.18 -4.94 -19.12
N LEU A 163 -20.19 -4.67 -18.25
CA LEU A 163 -20.19 -5.16 -16.88
C LEU A 163 -21.27 -4.45 -16.05
N SER A 164 -21.97 -5.19 -15.19
CA SER A 164 -22.94 -4.59 -14.25
C SER A 164 -22.31 -3.61 -13.26
N THR A 165 -20.98 -3.64 -13.14
CA THR A 165 -20.15 -2.74 -12.30
C THR A 165 -19.57 -1.57 -13.08
N TYR A 166 -19.87 -1.45 -14.38
CA TYR A 166 -19.42 -0.30 -15.14
C TYR A 166 -20.12 0.98 -14.68
N ASN A 167 -19.32 2.03 -14.44
CA ASN A 167 -19.81 3.36 -14.07
C ASN A 167 -20.59 3.47 -12.74
N ILE A 168 -20.52 2.45 -11.86
CA ILE A 168 -21.25 2.47 -10.57
C ILE A 168 -20.59 3.37 -9.51
N MET A 169 -19.40 3.89 -9.79
CA MET A 169 -18.69 4.86 -8.95
C MET A 169 -18.38 6.16 -9.73
N HIS A 170 -19.29 6.57 -10.62
CA HIS A 170 -19.12 7.75 -11.46
C HIS A 170 -18.98 9.07 -10.65
N GLU A 171 -19.43 9.09 -9.42
CA GLU A 171 -19.27 10.23 -8.49
C GLU A 171 -17.84 10.35 -7.95
N GLN A 172 -17.05 9.27 -8.04
CA GLN A 172 -15.68 9.22 -7.56
C GLN A 172 -14.68 9.50 -8.70
N THR A 173 -13.53 10.08 -8.34
CA THR A 173 -12.44 10.19 -9.30
C THR A 173 -11.69 8.85 -9.42
N ALA A 174 -11.11 8.56 -10.60
CA ALA A 174 -10.27 7.38 -10.78
C ALA A 174 -9.06 7.34 -9.82
N VAL A 175 -8.56 8.50 -9.39
CA VAL A 175 -7.50 8.61 -8.37
C VAL A 175 -8.01 8.09 -7.04
N ARG A 176 -9.20 8.53 -6.61
CA ARG A 176 -9.79 8.09 -5.33
C ARG A 176 -10.08 6.59 -5.33
N VAL A 177 -10.62 6.06 -6.43
CA VAL A 177 -10.86 4.61 -6.55
C VAL A 177 -9.57 3.81 -6.46
N ARG A 178 -8.47 4.27 -7.08
CA ARG A 178 -7.16 3.62 -6.95
C ARG A 178 -6.63 3.64 -5.52
N GLN A 179 -6.80 4.75 -4.80
CA GLN A 179 -6.43 4.84 -3.38
C GLN A 179 -7.22 3.83 -2.52
N LEU A 180 -8.52 3.71 -2.78
CA LEU A 180 -9.35 2.70 -2.10
C LEU A 180 -8.90 1.26 -2.42
N ILE A 181 -8.51 0.99 -3.67
CA ILE A 181 -7.95 -0.32 -4.06
C ILE A 181 -6.64 -0.58 -3.30
N ASP A 182 -5.78 0.43 -3.13
CA ASP A 182 -4.53 0.29 -2.36
C ASP A 182 -4.85 -0.07 -0.89
N VAL A 183 -5.83 0.58 -0.27
CA VAL A 183 -6.31 0.22 1.08
C VAL A 183 -6.84 -1.23 1.12
N LEU A 184 -7.58 -1.69 0.10
CA LEU A 184 -8.07 -3.06 0.05
C LEU A 184 -6.94 -4.08 -0.08
N LEU A 185 -5.87 -3.76 -0.79
CA LEU A 185 -4.65 -4.56 -0.87
C LEU A 185 -3.94 -4.62 0.49
N GLU A 186 -3.74 -3.49 1.15
CA GLU A 186 -3.12 -3.38 2.47
C GLU A 186 -3.91 -4.15 3.55
N ARG A 187 -5.24 -4.09 3.49
CA ARG A 187 -6.13 -4.83 4.41
C ARG A 187 -6.28 -6.32 4.06
N GLY A 188 -5.62 -6.80 3.01
CA GLY A 188 -5.68 -8.19 2.58
C GLY A 188 -7.05 -8.62 2.05
N LEU A 189 -7.87 -7.68 1.55
CA LEU A 189 -9.16 -7.95 0.91
C LEU A 189 -8.99 -8.23 -0.59
N LEU A 190 -7.93 -7.70 -1.18
CA LEU A 190 -7.44 -7.99 -2.53
C LEU A 190 -6.00 -8.47 -2.45
N THR A 191 -5.56 -9.17 -3.49
CA THR A 191 -4.16 -9.46 -3.78
C THR A 191 -3.84 -9.07 -5.21
N ALA A 192 -2.59 -8.72 -5.50
CA ALA A 192 -2.11 -8.42 -6.82
C ALA A 192 -1.06 -9.46 -7.23
N ASP A 193 -1.12 -9.93 -8.47
CA ASP A 193 -0.17 -10.88 -9.04
C ASP A 193 0.88 -10.11 -9.87
N PRO A 194 2.14 -9.99 -9.40
CA PRO A 194 3.19 -9.27 -10.11
C PRO A 194 3.52 -9.88 -11.48
N GLU A 195 3.42 -11.20 -11.63
CA GLU A 195 3.70 -11.90 -12.88
C GLU A 195 2.65 -11.64 -13.95
N ARG A 196 1.46 -11.17 -13.54
CA ARG A 196 0.33 -10.82 -14.41
C ARG A 196 0.05 -9.33 -14.42
N TYR A 197 1.07 -8.50 -14.53
CA TYR A 197 0.93 -7.03 -14.60
C TYR A 197 0.15 -6.44 -13.40
N ASN A 198 0.37 -6.98 -12.21
CA ASN A 198 -0.34 -6.60 -10.98
C ASN A 198 -1.88 -6.74 -11.11
N ALA A 199 -2.33 -7.79 -11.80
CA ALA A 199 -3.74 -8.12 -11.87
C ALA A 199 -4.32 -8.38 -10.48
N LEU A 200 -5.53 -7.88 -10.24
CA LEU A 200 -6.19 -7.96 -8.94
C LEU A 200 -7.04 -9.23 -8.82
N PHE A 201 -6.98 -9.85 -7.64
CA PHE A 201 -7.75 -11.02 -7.28
C PHE A 201 -8.40 -10.84 -5.90
N LEU A 202 -9.58 -11.44 -5.71
CA LEU A 202 -10.23 -11.47 -4.41
C LEU A 202 -9.55 -12.47 -3.49
N THR A 203 -9.37 -12.07 -2.23
CA THR A 203 -9.04 -12.98 -1.15
C THR A 203 -10.30 -13.61 -0.56
N GLN A 204 -10.15 -14.59 0.33
CA GLN A 204 -11.28 -15.17 1.06
C GLN A 204 -12.01 -14.13 1.94
N THR A 205 -11.25 -13.24 2.58
CA THR A 205 -11.78 -12.12 3.39
C THR A 205 -12.47 -11.08 2.52
N GLY A 206 -11.91 -10.74 1.35
CA GLY A 206 -12.53 -9.85 0.38
C GLY A 206 -13.87 -10.39 -0.14
N ASN A 207 -13.96 -11.69 -0.43
CA ASN A 207 -15.19 -12.33 -0.85
C ASN A 207 -16.25 -12.29 0.28
N ALA A 208 -15.85 -12.47 1.54
CA ALA A 208 -16.76 -12.36 2.67
C ALA A 208 -17.33 -10.95 2.82
N LEU A 209 -16.49 -9.91 2.72
CA LEU A 209 -16.93 -8.51 2.77
C LEU A 209 -17.86 -8.16 1.60
N MET A 210 -17.52 -8.59 0.38
CA MET A 210 -18.35 -8.39 -0.81
C MET A 210 -19.77 -8.96 -0.61
N ARG A 211 -19.87 -10.14 0.03
CA ARG A 211 -21.15 -10.81 0.33
C ARG A 211 -21.87 -10.27 1.55
N GLY A 212 -21.47 -9.14 2.10
CA GLY A 212 -22.14 -8.48 3.22
C GLY A 212 -21.67 -8.91 4.60
N ARG A 213 -20.58 -9.65 4.72
CA ARG A 213 -20.01 -10.05 5.99
C ARG A 213 -18.89 -9.12 6.40
N GLY A 214 -19.14 -8.27 7.40
CA GLY A 214 -18.18 -7.28 7.92
C GLY A 214 -18.34 -5.87 7.33
N GLU A 215 -17.55 -4.95 7.86
CA GLU A 215 -17.50 -3.54 7.51
C GLU A 215 -16.03 -3.13 7.29
N LEU A 216 -15.80 -2.07 6.52
CA LEU A 216 -14.52 -1.42 6.32
C LEU A 216 -14.60 0.03 6.81
N ARG A 217 -13.89 0.32 7.90
CA ARG A 217 -13.74 1.66 8.48
C ARG A 217 -12.28 2.07 8.48
#